data_154424a034e370f9079484ba16acf31f
#
_entry.id   154424a034e370f9079484ba16acf31f
#
_cell.length_a   1.000
_cell.length_b   1.000
_cell.length_c   1.000
_cell.angle_alpha   90.00
_cell.angle_beta   90.00
_cell.angle_gamma   90.00
#
_symmetry.space_group_name_H-M   'P 1'
#
loop_
_entity.id
_entity.type
_entity.pdbx_description
1 polymer ?
#
loop_
_entity_poly.entity_id
_entity_poly.type
_entity_poly.pdbx_seq_one_letter_code
_entity_poly.pdbx_strand_id
1 'polypeptide(L)'
;RTNISYFNEWVKELKTFNYLHNHTRMWFASTWIFCLGLPWELGAKFFFKYLYDGDAASNLLSWRWVGGLQTKGKKYLFTAQNLKKFSNGRFVVQNISNEDIILEDDFELVFSNEIYNCNMHKSSNYLIMFENDLHENTLKDLISKYQKVFIVFLNDKDRQIEISNSVKKFKQNLIEEFTLKFSNVEKVLSQELIKKLNGINSVDLIYPSIGDNND
;
A
#
# COMPACT_ATOMS: atom_id res chain seq x y z
N ARG A 1 -15.99 -8.42 15.42
CA ARG A 1 -15.70 -7.97 16.79
C ARG A 1 -15.13 -9.15 17.56
N THR A 2 -14.02 -8.96 18.26
CA THR A 2 -13.32 -9.98 19.03
C THR A 2 -13.54 -9.76 20.53
N ASN A 3 -13.08 -10.69 21.36
CA ASN A 3 -13.05 -10.53 22.82
C ASN A 3 -11.84 -9.70 23.29
N ILE A 4 -10.97 -9.26 22.38
CA ILE A 4 -9.77 -8.48 22.66
C ILE A 4 -10.11 -7.00 22.53
N SER A 5 -10.32 -6.30 23.65
CA SER A 5 -10.78 -4.91 23.65
C SER A 5 -9.84 -3.95 22.93
N TYR A 6 -8.54 -4.02 23.22
CA TYR A 6 -7.54 -3.15 22.58
C TYR A 6 -7.48 -3.35 21.06
N PHE A 7 -7.62 -4.59 20.59
CA PHE A 7 -7.65 -4.89 19.16
C PHE A 7 -8.89 -4.28 18.48
N ASN A 8 -10.05 -4.37 19.11
CA ASN A 8 -11.28 -3.75 18.61
C ASN A 8 -11.15 -2.21 18.50
N GLU A 9 -10.45 -1.58 19.47
CA GLU A 9 -10.14 -0.14 19.42
C GLU A 9 -9.23 0.20 18.22
N TRP A 10 -8.18 -0.58 17.97
CA TRP A 10 -7.31 -0.36 16.82
C TRP A 10 -8.03 -0.56 15.48
N VAL A 11 -8.91 -1.54 15.38
CA VAL A 11 -9.78 -1.72 14.20
C VAL A 11 -10.65 -0.49 13.97
N LYS A 12 -11.24 0.05 15.05
CA LYS A 12 -12.05 1.27 14.98
C LYS A 12 -11.20 2.48 14.58
N GLU A 13 -10.04 2.66 15.20
CA GLU A 13 -9.10 3.74 14.90
C GLU A 13 -8.66 3.71 13.43
N LEU A 14 -8.25 2.53 12.92
CA LEU A 14 -7.88 2.36 11.52
C LEU A 14 -9.02 2.73 10.56
N LYS A 15 -10.23 2.26 10.82
CA LYS A 15 -11.39 2.56 9.96
C LYS A 15 -11.86 4.01 10.03
N THR A 16 -11.61 4.69 11.16
CA THR A 16 -12.04 6.08 11.36
C THR A 16 -11.03 7.08 10.79
N PHE A 17 -9.74 6.82 11.03
CA PHE A 17 -8.67 7.77 10.71
C PHE A 17 -7.80 7.33 9.53
N ASN A 18 -7.97 6.11 9.03
CA ASN A 18 -7.17 5.52 7.96
C ASN A 18 -5.65 5.53 8.25
N TYR A 19 -5.32 5.50 9.53
CA TYR A 19 -3.97 5.53 10.05
C TYR A 19 -3.85 4.75 11.36
N LEU A 20 -2.71 4.11 11.55
CA LEU A 20 -2.25 3.58 12.83
C LEU A 20 -0.79 3.92 13.04
N HIS A 21 -0.42 4.24 14.27
CA HIS A 21 0.98 4.42 14.65
C HIS A 21 1.78 3.15 14.39
N ASN A 22 3.06 3.27 14.01
CA ASN A 22 3.90 2.12 13.63
C ASN A 22 3.90 0.98 14.66
N HIS A 23 4.08 1.26 15.94
CA HIS A 23 4.00 0.22 16.98
C HIS A 23 2.64 -0.47 17.00
N THR A 24 1.56 0.28 16.83
CA THR A 24 0.20 -0.28 16.79
C THR A 24 0.01 -1.21 15.61
N ARG A 25 0.62 -0.89 14.46
CA ARG A 25 0.59 -1.78 13.27
C ARG A 25 1.25 -3.14 13.56
N MET A 26 2.41 -3.11 14.23
CA MET A 26 3.13 -4.33 14.62
C MET A 26 2.32 -5.15 15.63
N TRP A 27 1.73 -4.52 16.64
CA TRP A 27 0.89 -5.18 17.63
C TRP A 27 -0.42 -5.72 17.02
N PHE A 28 -1.00 -4.97 16.09
CA PHE A 28 -2.18 -5.40 15.34
C PHE A 28 -1.89 -6.69 14.57
N ALA A 29 -0.81 -6.71 13.80
CA ALA A 29 -0.42 -7.88 13.02
C ALA A 29 -0.07 -9.07 13.92
N SER A 30 0.65 -8.85 15.03
CA SER A 30 0.95 -9.89 16.01
C SER A 30 -0.32 -10.45 16.65
N THR A 31 -1.27 -9.59 17.05
CA THR A 31 -2.57 -10.04 17.59
C THR A 31 -3.38 -10.82 16.56
N TRP A 32 -3.42 -10.32 15.32
CA TRP A 32 -4.12 -10.98 14.22
C TRP A 32 -3.63 -12.40 13.98
N ILE A 33 -2.32 -12.57 13.89
CA ILE A 33 -1.69 -13.86 13.59
C ILE A 33 -1.71 -14.77 14.82
N PHE A 34 -1.16 -14.30 15.95
CA PHE A 34 -0.81 -15.20 17.08
C PHE A 34 -1.85 -15.25 18.20
N CYS A 35 -2.75 -14.26 18.30
CA CYS A 35 -3.84 -14.31 19.30
C CYS A 35 -5.16 -14.75 18.68
N LEU A 36 -5.40 -14.46 17.40
CA LEU A 36 -6.64 -14.77 16.72
C LEU A 36 -6.51 -15.92 15.73
N GLY A 37 -5.30 -16.41 15.46
CA GLY A 37 -5.06 -17.53 14.53
C GLY A 37 -5.51 -17.23 13.10
N LEU A 38 -5.51 -15.97 12.67
CA LEU A 38 -6.02 -15.58 11.36
C LEU A 38 -4.91 -15.55 10.30
N PRO A 39 -5.23 -15.89 9.03
CA PRO A 39 -4.28 -15.79 7.92
C PRO A 39 -3.71 -14.39 7.80
N TRP A 40 -2.40 -14.26 7.75
CA TRP A 40 -1.70 -12.98 7.71
C TRP A 40 -2.00 -12.19 6.43
N GLU A 41 -2.24 -12.87 5.32
CA GLU A 41 -2.59 -12.28 4.02
C GLU A 41 -3.90 -11.48 4.09
N LEU A 42 -4.88 -11.98 4.84
CA LEU A 42 -6.14 -11.27 5.07
C LEU A 42 -5.92 -10.01 5.92
N GLY A 43 -4.99 -10.06 6.87
CA GLY A 43 -4.59 -8.91 7.65
C GLY A 43 -3.87 -7.85 6.82
N ALA A 44 -2.94 -8.28 5.96
CA ALA A 44 -2.26 -7.40 5.01
C ALA A 44 -3.26 -6.74 4.03
N LYS A 45 -4.22 -7.52 3.50
CA LYS A 45 -5.32 -7.01 2.67
C LYS A 45 -6.18 -6.00 3.42
N PHE A 46 -6.46 -6.25 4.70
CA PHE A 46 -7.23 -5.33 5.53
C PHE A 46 -6.49 -4.00 5.74
N PHE A 47 -5.18 -4.00 5.96
CA PHE A 47 -4.36 -2.80 6.04
C PHE A 47 -4.35 -2.04 4.73
N PHE A 48 -4.10 -2.72 3.62
CA PHE A 48 -4.11 -2.11 2.29
C PHE A 48 -5.43 -1.40 2.00
N LYS A 49 -6.55 -2.01 2.40
CA LYS A 49 -7.90 -1.45 2.22
C LYS A 49 -8.11 -0.13 2.96
N TYR A 50 -7.53 0.02 4.15
CA TYR A 50 -7.89 1.14 5.04
C TYR A 50 -6.78 2.15 5.28
N LEU A 51 -5.51 1.83 5.10
CA LEU A 51 -4.41 2.77 5.33
C LEU A 51 -4.27 3.77 4.17
N TYR A 52 -4.13 5.06 4.50
CA TYR A 52 -3.81 6.09 3.50
C TYR A 52 -2.45 5.87 2.84
N ASP A 53 -1.49 5.37 3.60
CA ASP A 53 -0.14 5.04 3.16
C ASP A 53 0.03 3.56 2.81
N GLY A 54 -1.07 2.89 2.42
CA GLY A 54 -1.05 1.48 2.02
C GLY A 54 -0.28 1.29 0.72
N ASP A 55 0.97 0.81 0.84
CA ASP A 55 1.82 0.39 -0.26
C ASP A 55 1.87 -1.14 -0.32
N ALA A 56 1.72 -1.72 -1.52
CA ALA A 56 1.60 -3.17 -1.67
C ALA A 56 2.86 -3.91 -1.18
N ALA A 57 4.05 -3.43 -1.57
CA ALA A 57 5.30 -4.10 -1.23
C ALA A 57 5.64 -3.96 0.26
N SER A 58 5.67 -2.74 0.79
CA SER A 58 6.04 -2.48 2.18
C SER A 58 5.05 -3.08 3.17
N ASN A 59 3.75 -3.07 2.83
CA ASN A 59 2.71 -3.69 3.65
C ASN A 59 2.91 -5.21 3.75
N LEU A 60 3.06 -5.90 2.61
CA LEU A 60 3.29 -7.35 2.59
C LEU A 60 4.57 -7.73 3.35
N LEU A 61 5.68 -7.03 3.09
CA LEU A 61 6.96 -7.29 3.75
C LEU A 61 6.87 -7.08 5.26
N SER A 62 6.13 -6.08 5.72
CA SER A 62 5.94 -5.79 7.15
C SER A 62 5.13 -6.89 7.84
N TRP A 63 4.07 -7.39 7.22
CA TRP A 63 3.28 -8.51 7.74
C TRP A 63 4.10 -9.81 7.79
N ARG A 64 4.88 -10.09 6.74
CA ARG A 64 5.80 -11.23 6.67
C ARG A 64 6.88 -11.16 7.75
N TRP A 65 7.38 -9.94 8.02
CA TRP A 65 8.34 -9.73 9.11
C TRP A 65 7.73 -10.06 10.47
N VAL A 66 6.53 -9.58 10.79
CA VAL A 66 5.83 -9.90 12.04
C VAL A 66 5.60 -11.41 12.16
N GLY A 67 5.19 -12.05 11.07
CA GLY A 67 4.90 -13.49 11.01
C GLY A 67 6.14 -14.39 11.10
N GLY A 68 7.37 -13.85 10.97
CA GLY A 68 8.60 -14.63 10.98
C GLY A 68 8.92 -15.32 9.66
N LEU A 69 8.29 -14.88 8.55
CA LEU A 69 8.53 -15.38 7.19
C LEU A 69 9.75 -14.74 6.54
N GLN A 70 9.96 -13.44 6.77
CA GLN A 70 11.10 -12.71 6.21
C GLN A 70 12.43 -13.18 6.80
N THR A 71 12.47 -13.46 8.11
CA THR A 71 13.59 -14.12 8.77
C THR A 71 13.04 -15.35 9.45
N LYS A 72 13.30 -16.51 8.86
CA LYS A 72 12.69 -17.79 9.27
C LYS A 72 12.76 -17.99 10.78
N GLY A 73 11.60 -18.17 11.40
CA GLY A 73 11.44 -18.43 12.82
C GLY A 73 11.56 -17.23 13.76
N LYS A 74 11.85 -16.02 13.27
CA LYS A 74 11.91 -14.80 14.11
C LYS A 74 10.57 -14.07 14.09
N LYS A 75 9.61 -14.61 14.85
CA LYS A 75 8.28 -13.98 15.05
C LYS A 75 8.39 -12.70 15.88
N TYR A 76 7.57 -11.70 15.59
CA TYR A 76 7.39 -10.55 16.47
C TYR A 76 6.18 -10.75 17.38
N LEU A 77 6.45 -11.03 18.66
CA LEU A 77 5.44 -11.16 19.69
C LEU A 77 5.54 -9.98 20.64
N PHE A 78 4.50 -9.18 20.76
CA PHE A 78 4.49 -8.09 21.73
C PHE A 78 4.02 -8.57 23.09
N THR A 79 4.40 -7.83 24.15
CA THR A 79 4.09 -8.19 25.53
C THR A 79 3.11 -7.19 26.16
N ALA A 80 2.41 -7.61 27.21
CA ALA A 80 1.54 -6.74 28.00
C ALA A 80 2.32 -5.52 28.55
N GLN A 81 3.59 -5.70 28.91
CA GLN A 81 4.45 -4.62 29.38
C GLN A 81 4.75 -3.60 28.24
N ASN A 82 5.05 -4.08 27.01
CA ASN A 82 5.24 -3.20 25.87
C ASN A 82 3.97 -2.42 25.56
N LEU A 83 2.81 -3.08 25.56
CA LEU A 83 1.54 -2.45 25.32
C LEU A 83 1.27 -1.33 26.34
N LYS A 84 1.41 -1.61 27.62
CA LYS A 84 1.25 -0.62 28.70
C LYS A 84 2.19 0.56 28.54
N LYS A 85 3.49 0.28 28.33
CA LYS A 85 4.55 1.31 28.24
C LYS A 85 4.32 2.25 27.05
N PHE A 86 4.14 1.70 25.85
CA PHE A 86 4.09 2.50 24.63
C PHE A 86 2.70 3.03 24.28
N SER A 87 1.64 2.55 24.95
CA SER A 87 0.31 3.17 24.90
C SER A 87 0.12 4.26 25.98
N ASN A 88 1.17 4.60 26.70
CA ASN A 88 1.11 5.53 27.85
C ASN A 88 0.00 5.12 28.87
N GLY A 89 -0.13 3.81 29.11
CA GLY A 89 -1.10 3.26 30.03
C GLY A 89 -2.57 3.23 29.51
N ARG A 90 -2.83 3.63 28.26
CA ARG A 90 -4.16 3.57 27.65
C ARG A 90 -4.69 2.13 27.62
N PHE A 91 -3.82 1.17 27.36
CA PHE A 91 -4.17 -0.25 27.37
C PHE A 91 -3.38 -0.99 28.45
N VAL A 92 -4.09 -1.57 29.39
CA VAL A 92 -3.51 -2.38 30.46
C VAL A 92 -4.17 -3.76 30.42
N VAL A 93 -3.36 -4.77 30.15
CA VAL A 93 -3.77 -6.18 30.17
C VAL A 93 -2.78 -6.96 31.05
N GLN A 94 -3.25 -8.02 31.68
CA GLN A 94 -2.38 -8.84 32.54
C GLN A 94 -1.45 -9.71 31.70
N ASN A 95 -2.01 -10.40 30.71
CA ASN A 95 -1.29 -11.29 29.81
C ASN A 95 -1.81 -11.15 28.37
N ILE A 96 -0.94 -11.47 27.42
CA ILE A 96 -1.29 -11.66 26.02
C ILE A 96 -1.08 -13.13 25.72
N SER A 97 -2.19 -13.81 25.39
CA SER A 97 -2.13 -15.23 25.00
C SER A 97 -1.76 -15.28 23.52
N ASN A 98 -0.59 -15.80 23.22
CA ASN A 98 -0.15 -16.08 21.86
C ASN A 98 -0.18 -17.60 21.64
N GLU A 99 -0.73 -18.00 20.51
CA GLU A 99 -0.63 -19.38 20.03
C GLU A 99 0.76 -19.63 19.42
N ASP A 100 1.25 -20.84 19.53
CA ASP A 100 2.52 -21.21 18.89
C ASP A 100 2.31 -21.55 17.41
N ILE A 101 1.93 -20.52 16.65
CA ILE A 101 1.72 -20.64 15.21
C ILE A 101 3.06 -20.47 14.50
N ILE A 102 3.37 -21.42 13.62
CA ILE A 102 4.49 -21.33 12.70
C ILE A 102 3.90 -21.08 11.32
N LEU A 103 4.29 -19.98 10.72
CA LEU A 103 3.95 -19.70 9.32
C LEU A 103 5.05 -20.29 8.42
N GLU A 104 4.62 -20.93 7.35
CA GLU A 104 5.50 -21.46 6.32
C GLU A 104 5.17 -20.77 5.00
N ASP A 105 6.19 -20.54 4.20
CA ASP A 105 6.06 -20.04 2.84
C ASP A 105 6.24 -21.19 1.87
N ASP A 106 5.29 -21.36 0.99
CA ASP A 106 5.37 -22.31 -0.12
C ASP A 106 6.12 -21.71 -1.34
N PHE A 107 6.61 -20.47 -1.22
CA PHE A 107 7.28 -19.77 -2.32
C PHE A 107 8.79 -19.88 -2.21
N GLU A 108 9.43 -20.45 -3.23
CA GLU A 108 10.84 -20.19 -3.47
C GLU A 108 10.99 -18.75 -3.99
N LEU A 109 11.80 -17.95 -3.27
CA LEU A 109 12.16 -16.62 -3.74
C LEU A 109 13.06 -16.77 -4.96
N VAL A 110 12.50 -16.65 -6.15
CA VAL A 110 13.28 -16.54 -7.39
C VAL A 110 13.75 -15.10 -7.50
N PHE A 111 15.03 -14.86 -7.27
CA PHE A 111 15.65 -13.58 -7.57
C PHE A 111 15.87 -13.50 -9.07
N SER A 112 15.09 -12.68 -9.76
CA SER A 112 15.41 -12.30 -11.13
C SER A 112 16.58 -11.30 -11.09
N ASN A 113 17.69 -11.66 -11.72
CA ASN A 113 18.79 -10.72 -11.98
C ASN A 113 18.51 -9.82 -13.19
N GLU A 114 17.33 -9.89 -13.77
CA GLU A 114 16.91 -9.00 -14.83
C GLU A 114 16.68 -7.59 -14.26
N ILE A 115 17.75 -6.83 -14.20
CA ILE A 115 17.63 -5.38 -14.08
C ILE A 115 17.04 -4.93 -15.40
N TYR A 116 15.74 -4.59 -15.38
CA TYR A 116 15.14 -3.88 -16.50
C TYR A 116 15.94 -2.58 -16.70
N ASN A 117 16.79 -2.55 -17.71
CA ASN A 117 17.41 -1.32 -18.16
C ASN A 117 16.30 -0.43 -18.72
N CYS A 118 15.68 0.34 -17.86
CA CYS A 118 14.77 1.39 -18.27
C CYS A 118 15.58 2.40 -19.08
N ASN A 119 15.50 2.31 -20.39
CA ASN A 119 16.03 3.33 -21.27
C ASN A 119 15.23 4.61 -21.02
N MET A 120 15.83 5.57 -20.32
CA MET A 120 15.28 6.90 -20.04
C MET A 120 15.21 7.78 -21.30
N HIS A 121 15.02 7.19 -22.47
CA HIS A 121 14.90 7.95 -23.71
C HIS A 121 13.43 8.27 -23.95
N LYS A 122 13.13 9.58 -23.93
CA LYS A 122 11.86 10.09 -24.38
C LYS A 122 11.62 9.64 -25.84
N SER A 123 10.57 8.86 -26.07
CA SER A 123 10.17 8.35 -27.38
C SER A 123 8.85 8.93 -27.88
N SER A 124 8.08 9.56 -26.98
CA SER A 124 6.75 10.12 -27.25
C SER A 124 6.60 11.55 -26.71
N ASN A 125 5.58 12.24 -27.18
CA ASN A 125 5.11 13.50 -26.61
C ASN A 125 4.12 13.29 -25.46
N TYR A 126 3.73 12.05 -25.19
CA TYR A 126 2.76 11.66 -24.20
C TYR A 126 3.39 10.77 -23.14
N LEU A 127 3.05 11.02 -21.87
CA LEU A 127 3.52 10.23 -20.73
C LEU A 127 2.31 9.70 -19.95
N ILE A 128 2.38 8.44 -19.55
CA ILE A 128 1.45 7.84 -18.59
C ILE A 128 2.16 7.68 -17.25
N MET A 129 1.49 8.12 -16.20
CA MET A 129 1.87 7.97 -14.80
C MET A 129 0.72 7.31 -14.03
N PHE A 130 1.03 6.75 -12.86
CA PHE A 130 0.02 6.13 -12.02
C PHE A 130 -0.27 6.95 -10.76
N GLU A 131 -1.36 6.61 -10.08
CA GLU A 131 -1.85 7.30 -8.87
C GLU A 131 -0.87 7.30 -7.68
N ASN A 132 0.19 6.49 -7.74
CA ASN A 132 1.24 6.43 -6.72
C ASN A 132 2.49 7.26 -7.09
N ASP A 133 2.57 7.82 -8.31
CA ASP A 133 3.76 8.50 -8.86
C ASP A 133 3.63 10.03 -8.72
N LEU A 134 3.28 10.53 -7.54
CA LEU A 134 2.93 11.95 -7.35
C LEU A 134 4.06 12.76 -6.67
N HIS A 135 5.33 12.47 -6.95
CA HIS A 135 6.47 13.15 -6.34
C HIS A 135 6.92 14.36 -7.15
N GLU A 136 6.39 15.55 -6.82
CA GLU A 136 6.61 16.80 -7.56
C GLU A 136 8.08 17.12 -7.83
N ASN A 137 8.91 17.14 -6.77
CA ASN A 137 10.31 17.55 -6.89
C ASN A 137 11.13 16.66 -7.83
N THR A 138 10.79 15.39 -7.93
CA THR A 138 11.48 14.45 -8.79
C THR A 138 10.95 14.50 -10.22
N LEU A 139 9.66 14.79 -10.39
CA LEU A 139 8.97 14.61 -11.67
C LEU A 139 8.75 15.89 -12.46
N LYS A 140 8.88 17.08 -11.86
CA LYS A 140 8.62 18.35 -12.55
C LYS A 140 9.46 18.50 -13.85
N ASP A 141 10.75 18.14 -13.81
CA ASP A 141 11.63 18.25 -14.97
C ASP A 141 11.31 17.19 -16.03
N LEU A 142 10.83 16.03 -15.62
CA LEU A 142 10.33 15.01 -16.52
C LEU A 142 9.03 15.46 -17.18
N ILE A 143 8.05 15.89 -16.40
CA ILE A 143 6.72 16.33 -16.86
C ILE A 143 6.85 17.48 -17.87
N SER A 144 7.78 18.43 -17.66
CA SER A 144 8.01 19.56 -18.56
C SER A 144 8.45 19.16 -19.98
N LYS A 145 8.98 17.95 -20.16
CA LYS A 145 9.44 17.43 -21.46
C LYS A 145 8.30 16.90 -22.33
N TYR A 146 7.11 16.72 -21.77
CA TYR A 146 5.97 16.12 -22.48
C TYR A 146 4.92 17.15 -22.83
N GLN A 147 4.28 16.97 -23.97
CA GLN A 147 3.16 17.79 -24.39
C GLN A 147 1.93 17.53 -23.50
N LYS A 148 1.71 16.27 -23.14
CA LYS A 148 0.60 15.85 -22.29
C LYS A 148 1.03 14.69 -21.39
N VAL A 149 0.59 14.73 -20.14
CA VAL A 149 0.81 13.68 -19.14
C VAL A 149 -0.54 13.22 -18.61
N PHE A 150 -0.78 11.93 -18.61
CA PHE A 150 -1.98 11.31 -18.08
C PHE A 150 -1.65 10.61 -16.75
N ILE A 151 -2.34 10.99 -15.68
CA ILE A 151 -2.28 10.26 -14.41
C ILE A 151 -3.48 9.32 -14.36
N VAL A 152 -3.20 8.03 -14.40
CA VAL A 152 -4.22 6.98 -14.37
C VAL A 152 -4.66 6.73 -12.94
N PHE A 153 -5.96 6.89 -12.70
CA PHE A 153 -6.62 6.48 -11.47
C PHE A 153 -7.43 5.21 -11.74
N LEU A 154 -7.07 4.13 -11.01
CA LEU A 154 -7.73 2.85 -11.17
C LEU A 154 -9.17 2.90 -10.65
N ASN A 155 -10.11 2.40 -11.42
CA ASN A 155 -11.47 2.15 -10.94
C ASN A 155 -11.53 0.85 -10.11
N ASP A 156 -12.67 0.58 -9.46
CA ASP A 156 -12.80 -0.56 -8.55
C ASP A 156 -12.66 -1.93 -9.22
N LYS A 157 -12.98 -2.01 -10.52
CA LYS A 157 -12.93 -3.26 -11.27
C LYS A 157 -11.50 -3.63 -11.68
N ASP A 158 -10.62 -2.64 -11.76
CA ASP A 158 -9.23 -2.81 -12.16
C ASP A 158 -8.30 -3.00 -10.95
N ARG A 159 -8.86 -3.01 -9.73
CA ARG A 159 -8.11 -3.25 -8.50
C ARG A 159 -8.24 -4.70 -8.07
N GLN A 160 -7.12 -5.36 -7.86
CA GLN A 160 -7.09 -6.70 -7.25
C GLN A 160 -7.52 -6.66 -5.78
N ILE A 161 -7.20 -5.56 -5.08
CA ILE A 161 -7.59 -5.34 -3.69
C ILE A 161 -8.45 -4.08 -3.61
N GLU A 162 -9.69 -4.26 -3.15
CA GLU A 162 -10.59 -3.14 -2.89
C GLU A 162 -10.02 -2.21 -1.82
N ILE A 163 -10.00 -0.91 -2.10
CA ILE A 163 -9.66 0.14 -1.13
C ILE A 163 -10.93 0.85 -0.63
N SER A 164 -10.89 1.38 0.60
CA SER A 164 -12.04 2.07 1.20
C SER A 164 -12.34 3.39 0.48
N ASN A 165 -13.59 3.86 0.57
CA ASN A 165 -13.99 5.12 -0.04
C ASN A 165 -13.18 6.33 0.47
N SER A 166 -12.76 6.31 1.73
CA SER A 166 -11.89 7.35 2.29
C SER A 166 -10.50 7.33 1.65
N VAL A 167 -9.92 6.14 1.43
CA VAL A 167 -8.63 6.00 0.74
C VAL A 167 -8.74 6.42 -0.73
N LYS A 168 -9.83 6.03 -1.43
CA LYS A 168 -10.10 6.48 -2.80
C LYS A 168 -10.15 8.00 -2.88
N LYS A 169 -10.94 8.62 -2.00
CA LYS A 169 -11.08 10.08 -1.97
C LYS A 169 -9.75 10.77 -1.66
N PHE A 170 -8.96 10.22 -0.74
CA PHE A 170 -7.64 10.74 -0.42
C PHE A 170 -6.72 10.71 -1.65
N LYS A 171 -6.61 9.57 -2.34
CA LYS A 171 -5.83 9.45 -3.57
C LYS A 171 -6.32 10.40 -4.67
N GLN A 172 -7.63 10.53 -4.86
CA GLN A 172 -8.21 11.47 -5.82
C GLN A 172 -7.83 12.91 -5.51
N ASN A 173 -7.93 13.32 -4.25
CA ASN A 173 -7.54 14.68 -3.82
C ASN A 173 -6.04 14.93 -4.07
N LEU A 174 -5.16 13.95 -3.81
CA LEU A 174 -3.73 14.07 -4.10
C LEU A 174 -3.46 14.28 -5.59
N ILE A 175 -4.14 13.51 -6.46
CA ILE A 175 -4.02 13.68 -7.91
C ILE A 175 -4.53 15.05 -8.33
N GLU A 176 -5.66 15.50 -7.80
CA GLU A 176 -6.23 16.82 -8.11
C GLU A 176 -5.30 17.94 -7.70
N GLU A 177 -4.75 17.88 -6.49
CA GLU A 177 -3.75 18.85 -6.02
C GLU A 177 -2.49 18.83 -6.90
N PHE A 178 -2.02 17.65 -7.30
CA PHE A 178 -0.88 17.51 -8.18
C PHE A 178 -1.15 18.08 -9.58
N THR A 179 -2.31 17.80 -10.16
CA THR A 179 -2.68 18.32 -11.49
C THR A 179 -2.76 19.84 -11.55
N LEU A 180 -3.15 20.50 -10.45
CA LEU A 180 -3.19 21.98 -10.40
C LEU A 180 -1.81 22.64 -10.54
N LYS A 181 -0.74 21.91 -10.32
CA LYS A 181 0.64 22.41 -10.40
C LYS A 181 1.20 22.41 -11.82
N PHE A 182 0.55 21.71 -12.76
CA PHE A 182 1.05 21.49 -14.11
C PHE A 182 -0.07 21.65 -15.15
N SER A 183 0.11 22.56 -16.10
CA SER A 183 -0.90 22.83 -17.16
C SER A 183 -1.08 21.69 -18.16
N ASN A 184 -0.09 20.82 -18.29
CA ASN A 184 -0.09 19.70 -19.22
C ASN A 184 -0.43 18.34 -18.58
N VAL A 185 -0.80 18.30 -17.30
CA VAL A 185 -1.17 17.08 -16.58
C VAL A 185 -2.69 16.94 -16.48
N GLU A 186 -3.20 15.74 -16.69
CA GLU A 186 -4.62 15.42 -16.63
C GLU A 186 -4.85 14.10 -15.90
N LYS A 187 -5.83 14.07 -14.97
CA LYS A 187 -6.33 12.84 -14.37
C LYS A 187 -7.24 12.10 -15.34
N VAL A 188 -7.00 10.82 -15.54
CA VAL A 188 -7.80 9.94 -16.39
C VAL A 188 -8.20 8.69 -15.61
N LEU A 189 -9.46 8.30 -15.71
CA LEU A 189 -9.91 7.01 -15.17
C LEU A 189 -9.39 5.88 -16.06
N SER A 190 -8.97 4.77 -15.48
CA SER A 190 -8.46 3.60 -16.22
C SER A 190 -9.36 3.19 -17.38
N GLN A 191 -10.67 3.14 -17.15
CA GLN A 191 -11.67 2.81 -18.18
C GLN A 191 -11.73 3.81 -19.37
N GLU A 192 -11.23 5.02 -19.19
CA GLU A 192 -11.23 6.08 -20.21
C GLU A 192 -9.90 6.20 -20.94
N LEU A 193 -8.87 5.54 -20.44
CA LEU A 193 -7.50 5.66 -20.95
C LEU A 193 -7.41 5.33 -22.44
N ILE A 194 -7.96 4.20 -22.87
CA ILE A 194 -7.94 3.76 -24.28
C ILE A 194 -8.58 4.82 -25.19
N LYS A 195 -9.69 5.42 -24.75
CA LYS A 195 -10.35 6.49 -25.50
C LYS A 195 -9.49 7.75 -25.61
N LYS A 196 -8.78 8.10 -24.52
CA LYS A 196 -7.87 9.25 -24.51
C LYS A 196 -6.63 9.05 -25.38
N LEU A 197 -6.20 7.80 -25.54
CA LEU A 197 -5.06 7.43 -26.39
C LEU A 197 -5.42 7.23 -27.86
N ASN A 198 -6.69 7.35 -28.21
CA ASN A 198 -7.12 7.17 -29.62
C ASN A 198 -6.45 8.20 -30.54
N GLY A 199 -5.77 7.72 -31.59
CA GLY A 199 -4.99 8.56 -32.52
C GLY A 199 -3.57 8.90 -32.02
N ILE A 200 -3.14 8.40 -30.87
CA ILE A 200 -1.77 8.51 -30.37
C ILE A 200 -1.00 7.25 -30.74
N ASN A 201 0.10 7.41 -31.51
CA ASN A 201 0.87 6.28 -32.02
C ASN A 201 1.82 5.66 -30.97
N SER A 202 2.27 6.44 -30.00
CA SER A 202 3.19 5.98 -28.96
C SER A 202 2.99 6.79 -27.68
N VAL A 203 3.25 6.15 -26.54
CA VAL A 203 3.27 6.77 -25.23
C VAL A 203 4.50 6.28 -24.48
N ASP A 204 5.09 7.17 -23.69
CA ASP A 204 6.08 6.76 -22.69
C ASP A 204 5.33 6.43 -21.39
N LEU A 205 5.87 5.52 -20.62
CA LEU A 205 5.27 5.02 -19.40
C LEU A 205 6.28 5.11 -18.27
N ILE A 206 5.89 5.65 -17.11
CA ILE A 206 6.65 5.42 -15.88
C ILE A 206 6.46 3.94 -15.51
N TYR A 207 7.59 3.25 -15.26
CA TYR A 207 7.52 1.85 -14.86
C TYR A 207 6.65 1.69 -13.61
N PRO A 208 5.58 0.90 -13.68
CA PRO A 208 4.64 0.81 -12.57
C PRO A 208 5.29 0.17 -11.34
N SER A 209 4.94 0.67 -10.17
CA SER A 209 5.30 0.04 -8.91
C SER A 209 4.60 -1.32 -8.75
N ILE A 210 5.14 -2.18 -7.88
CA ILE A 210 4.53 -3.47 -7.54
C ILE A 210 3.10 -3.24 -7.03
N GLY A 211 2.16 -4.03 -7.50
CA GLY A 211 0.75 -3.97 -7.15
C GLY A 211 -0.16 -3.77 -8.36
N ASP A 212 -1.37 -3.28 -8.13
CA ASP A 212 -2.45 -3.16 -9.14
C ASP A 212 -2.06 -2.47 -10.46
N ASN A 213 -1.05 -1.62 -10.45
CA ASN A 213 -0.62 -0.89 -11.65
C ASN A 213 0.29 -1.70 -12.58
N ASN A 214 0.74 -2.86 -12.15
CA ASN A 214 1.67 -3.69 -12.93
C ASN A 214 0.95 -4.74 -13.79
N ASP A 215 -0.34 -4.92 -13.60
CA ASP A 215 -1.20 -5.84 -14.33
C ASP A 215 -1.95 -5.09 -15.44
#